data_63b848e5a5f399dd99c4e99b9326f39b
#
_entry.id   63b848e5a5f399dd99c4e99b9326f39b
#
_cell.length_a   1.000
_cell.length_b   1.000
_cell.length_c   1.000
_cell.angle_alpha   90.00
_cell.angle_beta   90.00
_cell.angle_gamma   90.00
#
_symmetry.space_group_name_H-M   'P 1'
#
loop_
_entity.id
_entity.type
_entity.pdbx_description
1 polymer ?
#
loop_
_entity_poly.entity_id
_entity_poly.type
_entity_poly.pdbx_seq_one_letter_code
_entity_poly.pdbx_strand_id
1 'polypeptide(L)'
;NTNSTAPVQVRGLSDVIAIAGGWYHTIALKSDGTVWTWGNNEHGQLGDGSNTNSATPVQVSGLKNVITIAGGGYHSIAVKSDGTIWAWGKNEYGQLGDGSTTDSFIPVRATRLTSISAVAGGGYHSLALKSDGIIWAWGRNNYGQLGDGTTTNRTSQVQVIKLTKIASIAGGKTHSVAIKSDGTVWAWGYNVFGQLGNKTTTNSATPVQVKNI
;
A
#
# COMPACT_ATOMS: atom_id res chain seq x y z
N ASN A 1 19.50 -6.51 18.58
CA ASN A 1 19.15 -5.44 17.64
C ASN A 1 19.50 -4.09 18.28
N THR A 2 20.51 -3.40 17.75
CA THR A 2 20.87 -2.04 18.15
C THR A 2 20.49 -1.07 17.03
N ASN A 3 19.94 0.09 17.41
CA ASN A 3 19.68 1.15 16.45
C ASN A 3 21.01 1.70 15.92
N SER A 4 21.06 2.02 14.63
CA SER A 4 22.21 2.68 14.01
C SER A 4 21.94 4.17 13.82
N THR A 5 22.90 5.01 14.20
CA THR A 5 22.86 6.47 13.95
C THR A 5 23.45 6.86 12.59
N ALA A 6 23.99 5.89 11.85
CA ALA A 6 24.53 6.07 10.50
C ALA A 6 23.90 5.05 9.53
N PRO A 7 23.86 5.34 8.22
CA PRO A 7 23.44 4.36 7.23
C PRO A 7 24.28 3.09 7.28
N VAL A 8 23.62 1.93 7.24
CA VAL A 8 24.27 0.62 7.20
C VAL A 8 23.88 -0.11 5.91
N GLN A 9 24.84 -0.78 5.30
CA GLN A 9 24.57 -1.57 4.10
C GLN A 9 23.83 -2.86 4.46
N VAL A 10 22.74 -3.13 3.75
CA VAL A 10 22.05 -4.43 3.78
C VAL A 10 22.92 -5.46 3.05
N ARG A 11 23.34 -6.51 3.77
CA ARG A 11 24.21 -7.56 3.22
C ARG A 11 23.39 -8.67 2.58
N GLY A 12 23.96 -9.36 1.59
CA GLY A 12 23.35 -10.53 0.93
C GLY A 12 22.25 -10.20 -0.08
N LEU A 13 22.09 -8.93 -0.45
CA LEU A 13 21.12 -8.50 -1.44
C LEU A 13 21.81 -7.67 -2.54
N SER A 14 21.65 -8.06 -3.80
CA SER A 14 22.15 -7.38 -5.00
C SER A 14 21.02 -7.23 -6.04
N ASP A 15 21.27 -6.42 -7.06
CA ASP A 15 20.38 -6.22 -8.20
C ASP A 15 18.98 -5.71 -7.83
N VAL A 16 18.91 -4.91 -6.74
CA VAL A 16 17.69 -4.29 -6.28
C VAL A 16 17.34 -3.10 -7.17
N ILE A 17 16.12 -3.08 -7.69
CA ILE A 17 15.60 -2.03 -8.59
C ILE A 17 14.54 -1.15 -7.93
N ALA A 18 13.92 -1.60 -6.82
CA ALA A 18 12.97 -0.80 -6.06
C ALA A 18 12.96 -1.23 -4.58
N ILE A 19 12.67 -0.26 -3.70
CA ILE A 19 12.48 -0.48 -2.28
C ILE A 19 11.17 0.17 -1.81
N ALA A 20 10.54 -0.40 -0.78
CA ALA A 20 9.39 0.17 -0.10
C ALA A 20 9.50 -0.08 1.41
N GLY A 21 9.09 0.88 2.23
CA GLY A 21 9.03 0.75 3.68
C GLY A 21 7.59 0.54 4.17
N GLY A 22 7.39 -0.38 5.10
CA GLY A 22 6.26 -0.37 6.02
C GLY A 22 6.62 0.36 7.31
N TRP A 23 5.80 0.26 8.35
CA TRP A 23 6.15 0.88 9.64
C TRP A 23 7.34 0.19 10.32
N TYR A 24 7.46 -1.13 10.19
CA TYR A 24 8.47 -1.93 10.88
C TYR A 24 9.07 -3.03 9.99
N HIS A 25 8.87 -2.97 8.68
CA HIS A 25 9.47 -3.90 7.73
C HIS A 25 9.88 -3.18 6.45
N THR A 26 10.76 -3.80 5.72
CA THR A 26 11.25 -3.31 4.43
C THR A 26 10.99 -4.35 3.36
N ILE A 27 10.69 -3.88 2.15
CA ILE A 27 10.44 -4.68 0.95
C ILE A 27 11.44 -4.24 -0.12
N ALA A 28 12.10 -5.18 -0.78
CA ALA A 28 12.97 -4.93 -1.92
C ALA A 28 12.55 -5.78 -3.11
N LEU A 29 12.50 -5.17 -4.28
CA LEU A 29 12.27 -5.83 -5.56
C LEU A 29 13.60 -5.95 -6.30
N LYS A 30 13.95 -7.16 -6.75
CA LYS A 30 15.11 -7.39 -7.58
C LYS A 30 14.75 -7.37 -9.08
N SER A 31 15.75 -7.17 -9.91
CA SER A 31 15.64 -7.14 -11.38
C SER A 31 15.12 -8.45 -11.99
N ASP A 32 15.29 -9.57 -11.28
CA ASP A 32 14.75 -10.88 -11.66
C ASP A 32 13.25 -11.07 -11.33
N GLY A 33 12.60 -10.02 -10.77
CA GLY A 33 11.18 -10.02 -10.37
C GLY A 33 10.91 -10.78 -9.07
N THR A 34 11.93 -11.13 -8.29
CA THR A 34 11.77 -11.68 -6.94
C THR A 34 11.66 -10.56 -5.90
N VAL A 35 10.92 -10.81 -4.82
CA VAL A 35 10.71 -9.87 -3.72
C VAL A 35 11.38 -10.41 -2.45
N TRP A 36 12.06 -9.53 -1.74
CA TRP A 36 12.76 -9.80 -0.50
C TRP A 36 12.30 -8.84 0.59
N THR A 37 12.17 -9.35 1.82
CA THR A 37 11.61 -8.59 2.94
C THR A 37 12.40 -8.85 4.21
N TRP A 38 12.40 -7.89 5.15
CA TRP A 38 12.98 -8.05 6.48
C TRP A 38 12.36 -7.07 7.47
N GLY A 39 12.54 -7.33 8.76
CA GLY A 39 11.99 -6.55 9.86
C GLY A 39 10.98 -7.33 10.69
N ASN A 40 9.92 -6.67 11.15
CA ASN A 40 8.84 -7.26 11.92
C ASN A 40 7.99 -8.21 11.05
N ASN A 41 7.56 -9.35 11.64
CA ASN A 41 6.77 -10.38 10.96
C ASN A 41 5.60 -10.94 11.80
N GLU A 42 5.22 -10.29 12.88
CA GLU A 42 4.16 -10.79 13.79
C GLU A 42 2.82 -11.06 13.08
N HIS A 43 2.58 -10.38 11.96
CA HIS A 43 1.39 -10.54 11.13
C HIS A 43 1.66 -11.24 9.79
N GLY A 44 2.87 -11.77 9.57
CA GLY A 44 3.26 -12.36 8.29
C GLY A 44 3.62 -11.35 7.19
N GLN A 45 3.93 -10.08 7.55
CA GLN A 45 4.23 -9.04 6.57
C GLN A 45 5.52 -9.27 5.78
N LEU A 46 6.35 -10.24 6.16
CA LEU A 46 7.49 -10.69 5.37
C LEU A 46 7.10 -11.67 4.25
N GLY A 47 5.96 -12.39 4.37
CA GLY A 47 5.44 -13.24 3.31
C GLY A 47 6.25 -14.50 3.04
N ASP A 48 7.08 -14.93 3.97
CA ASP A 48 7.96 -16.10 3.87
C ASP A 48 7.30 -17.41 4.34
N GLY A 49 6.05 -17.34 4.79
CA GLY A 49 5.28 -18.44 5.37
C GLY A 49 5.40 -18.56 6.88
N SER A 50 6.14 -17.66 7.53
CA SER A 50 6.33 -17.62 8.98
C SER A 50 5.71 -16.36 9.61
N ASN A 51 5.75 -16.27 10.94
CA ASN A 51 5.47 -15.07 11.73
C ASN A 51 6.70 -14.64 12.56
N THR A 52 7.89 -15.10 12.16
CA THR A 52 9.13 -14.81 12.86
C THR A 52 9.81 -13.57 12.26
N ASN A 53 10.17 -12.60 13.10
CA ASN A 53 10.91 -11.41 12.69
C ASN A 53 12.26 -11.79 12.06
N SER A 54 12.69 -11.09 11.02
CA SER A 54 14.01 -11.31 10.41
C SER A 54 14.84 -10.04 10.38
N ALA A 55 16.07 -10.12 10.88
CA ALA A 55 17.06 -9.04 10.79
C ALA A 55 17.85 -9.05 9.46
N THR A 56 17.61 -10.06 8.61
CA THR A 56 18.23 -10.23 7.29
C THR A 56 17.17 -10.41 6.23
N PRO A 57 17.43 -10.06 4.96
CA PRO A 57 16.48 -10.29 3.88
C PRO A 57 16.09 -11.76 3.75
N VAL A 58 14.77 -12.03 3.70
CA VAL A 58 14.17 -13.33 3.39
C VAL A 58 13.36 -13.20 2.10
N GLN A 59 13.34 -14.24 1.29
CA GLN A 59 12.58 -14.21 0.04
C GLN A 59 11.09 -14.46 0.29
N VAL A 60 10.24 -13.65 -0.33
CA VAL A 60 8.78 -13.83 -0.31
C VAL A 60 8.41 -15.14 -1.03
N SER A 61 7.61 -15.97 -0.37
CA SER A 61 7.24 -17.31 -0.87
C SER A 61 6.35 -17.25 -2.11
N GLY A 62 6.70 -18.04 -3.13
CA GLY A 62 5.83 -18.28 -4.30
C GLY A 62 5.59 -17.09 -5.22
N LEU A 63 6.20 -15.93 -4.98
CA LEU A 63 5.96 -14.70 -5.75
C LEU A 63 7.08 -14.49 -6.79
N LYS A 64 6.70 -14.36 -8.07
CA LYS A 64 7.61 -14.12 -9.21
C LYS A 64 6.99 -13.13 -10.19
N ASN A 65 7.84 -12.59 -11.08
CA ASN A 65 7.44 -11.64 -12.13
C ASN A 65 6.80 -10.36 -11.54
N VAL A 66 7.30 -9.91 -10.40
CA VAL A 66 6.84 -8.65 -9.78
C VAL A 66 7.47 -7.48 -10.51
N ILE A 67 6.68 -6.42 -10.74
CA ILE A 67 7.11 -5.19 -11.42
C ILE A 67 7.02 -3.95 -10.52
N THR A 68 6.23 -3.99 -9.46
CA THR A 68 6.17 -2.91 -8.47
C THR A 68 5.74 -3.42 -7.09
N ILE A 69 6.16 -2.72 -6.04
CA ILE A 69 5.92 -3.06 -4.65
C ILE A 69 5.48 -1.82 -3.85
N ALA A 70 4.73 -2.03 -2.78
CA ALA A 70 4.43 -1.00 -1.80
C ALA A 70 4.33 -1.59 -0.39
N GLY A 71 4.71 -0.82 0.63
CA GLY A 71 4.52 -1.16 2.03
C GLY A 71 3.36 -0.38 2.64
N GLY A 72 2.51 -1.07 3.38
CA GLY A 72 1.57 -0.46 4.32
C GLY A 72 2.12 -0.50 5.75
N GLY A 73 1.31 -0.19 6.77
CA GLY A 73 1.78 -0.24 8.16
C GLY A 73 2.30 -1.63 8.55
N TYR A 74 1.48 -2.65 8.35
CA TYR A 74 1.77 -4.05 8.68
C TYR A 74 1.38 -5.02 7.56
N HIS A 75 1.32 -4.54 6.32
CA HIS A 75 1.06 -5.37 5.17
C HIS A 75 1.93 -4.95 4.01
N SER A 76 2.11 -5.85 3.08
CA SER A 76 2.92 -5.68 1.88
C SER A 76 2.08 -5.90 0.64
N ILE A 77 2.37 -5.18 -0.43
CA ILE A 77 1.63 -5.23 -1.69
C ILE A 77 2.64 -5.38 -2.84
N ALA A 78 2.31 -6.20 -3.82
CA ALA A 78 3.07 -6.34 -5.06
C ALA A 78 2.14 -6.42 -6.27
N VAL A 79 2.59 -5.93 -7.40
CA VAL A 79 1.92 -6.12 -8.70
C VAL A 79 2.82 -6.96 -9.58
N LYS A 80 2.25 -7.96 -10.22
CA LYS A 80 2.94 -8.81 -11.19
C LYS A 80 2.82 -8.23 -12.60
N SER A 81 3.68 -8.69 -13.50
CA SER A 81 3.69 -8.28 -14.92
C SER A 81 2.39 -8.60 -15.67
N ASP A 82 1.57 -9.54 -15.16
CA ASP A 82 0.23 -9.83 -15.67
C ASP A 82 -0.84 -8.84 -15.17
N GLY A 83 -0.45 -7.81 -14.41
CA GLY A 83 -1.32 -6.78 -13.86
C GLY A 83 -2.12 -7.22 -12.62
N THR A 84 -1.84 -8.39 -12.04
CA THR A 84 -2.50 -8.86 -10.82
C THR A 84 -1.84 -8.29 -9.57
N ILE A 85 -2.67 -8.00 -8.55
CA ILE A 85 -2.22 -7.52 -7.23
C ILE A 85 -2.14 -8.71 -6.27
N TRP A 86 -1.07 -8.75 -5.51
CA TRP A 86 -0.83 -9.70 -4.43
C TRP A 86 -0.51 -8.92 -3.16
N ALA A 87 -1.06 -9.37 -2.03
CA ALA A 87 -0.84 -8.73 -0.74
C ALA A 87 -0.66 -9.78 0.36
N TRP A 88 0.02 -9.41 1.44
CA TRP A 88 0.26 -10.29 2.58
C TRP A 88 0.53 -9.47 3.84
N GLY A 89 0.47 -10.11 4.99
CA GLY A 89 0.58 -9.48 6.29
C GLY A 89 -0.76 -9.32 6.97
N LYS A 90 -0.91 -8.25 7.77
CA LYS A 90 -2.11 -7.95 8.56
C LYS A 90 -3.33 -7.67 7.69
N ASN A 91 -4.50 -8.22 8.10
CA ASN A 91 -5.75 -8.12 7.35
C ASN A 91 -7.01 -7.77 8.17
N GLU A 92 -6.88 -7.37 9.42
CA GLU A 92 -7.98 -7.07 10.35
C GLU A 92 -9.12 -6.21 9.75
N TYR A 93 -8.77 -5.32 8.80
CA TYR A 93 -9.72 -4.43 8.12
C TYR A 93 -9.97 -4.78 6.66
N GLY A 94 -9.44 -5.92 6.16
CA GLY A 94 -9.53 -6.32 4.77
C GLY A 94 -8.49 -5.66 3.86
N GLN A 95 -7.36 -5.16 4.42
CA GLN A 95 -6.33 -4.45 3.65
C GLN A 95 -5.58 -5.31 2.63
N LEU A 96 -5.70 -6.63 2.66
CA LEU A 96 -5.18 -7.52 1.62
C LEU A 96 -6.10 -7.58 0.39
N GLY A 97 -7.40 -7.27 0.54
CA GLY A 97 -8.33 -7.19 -0.57
C GLY A 97 -8.74 -8.52 -1.19
N ASP A 98 -8.56 -9.61 -0.49
CA ASP A 98 -8.88 -10.98 -0.89
C ASP A 98 -10.31 -11.41 -0.56
N GLY A 99 -11.09 -10.51 0.07
CA GLY A 99 -12.45 -10.75 0.55
C GLY A 99 -12.52 -11.22 2.02
N SER A 100 -11.38 -11.45 2.66
CA SER A 100 -11.29 -11.90 4.07
C SER A 100 -10.86 -10.76 5.01
N THR A 101 -10.79 -11.07 6.30
CA THR A 101 -10.16 -10.25 7.35
C THR A 101 -9.10 -11.05 8.12
N THR A 102 -8.63 -12.15 7.57
CA THR A 102 -7.62 -13.02 8.18
C THR A 102 -6.23 -12.62 7.70
N ASP A 103 -5.27 -12.48 8.61
CA ASP A 103 -3.87 -12.21 8.29
C ASP A 103 -3.32 -13.34 7.39
N SER A 104 -2.42 -13.00 6.47
CA SER A 104 -1.79 -13.98 5.59
C SER A 104 -0.26 -13.91 5.68
N PHE A 105 0.37 -15.05 5.94
CA PHE A 105 1.83 -15.20 6.04
C PHE A 105 2.50 -15.48 4.69
N ILE A 106 1.70 -15.64 3.64
CA ILE A 106 2.14 -15.79 2.24
C ILE A 106 1.32 -14.84 1.36
N PRO A 107 1.82 -14.49 0.16
CA PRO A 107 1.06 -13.66 -0.76
C PRO A 107 -0.29 -14.28 -1.14
N VAL A 108 -1.37 -13.50 -0.97
CA VAL A 108 -2.72 -13.82 -1.45
C VAL A 108 -3.10 -12.85 -2.56
N ARG A 109 -3.88 -13.32 -3.52
CA ARG A 109 -4.33 -12.48 -4.63
C ARG A 109 -5.46 -11.56 -4.19
N ALA A 110 -5.26 -10.25 -4.30
CA ALA A 110 -6.34 -9.29 -4.20
C ALA A 110 -7.28 -9.45 -5.41
N THR A 111 -8.59 -9.53 -5.15
CA THR A 111 -9.54 -9.99 -6.15
C THR A 111 -9.84 -8.95 -7.25
N ARG A 112 -9.95 -9.40 -8.52
CA ARG A 112 -10.65 -8.79 -9.66
C ARG A 112 -10.06 -7.56 -10.35
N LEU A 113 -8.98 -6.94 -9.88
CA LEU A 113 -8.35 -5.82 -10.60
C LEU A 113 -7.30 -6.33 -11.58
N THR A 114 -7.25 -5.70 -12.74
CA THR A 114 -6.21 -5.88 -13.77
C THR A 114 -5.77 -4.53 -14.31
N SER A 115 -4.71 -4.52 -15.10
CA SER A 115 -4.14 -3.29 -15.69
C SER A 115 -3.72 -2.26 -14.65
N ILE A 116 -3.04 -2.73 -13.61
CA ILE A 116 -2.56 -1.89 -12.52
C ILE A 116 -1.22 -1.28 -12.90
N SER A 117 -1.11 0.04 -12.81
CA SER A 117 0.12 0.82 -13.08
C SER A 117 0.89 1.16 -11.81
N ALA A 118 0.21 1.31 -10.67
CA ALA A 118 0.85 1.60 -9.39
C ALA A 118 0.00 1.11 -8.20
N VAL A 119 0.66 0.87 -7.07
CA VAL A 119 0.04 0.57 -5.78
C VAL A 119 0.63 1.45 -4.69
N ALA A 120 -0.13 1.72 -3.64
CA ALA A 120 0.35 2.39 -2.44
C ALA A 120 -0.31 1.78 -1.20
N GLY A 121 0.46 1.65 -0.12
CA GLY A 121 -0.04 1.24 1.18
C GLY A 121 -0.24 2.45 2.08
N GLY A 122 -1.36 2.46 2.80
CA GLY A 122 -1.54 3.31 3.98
C GLY A 122 -1.27 2.54 5.26
N GLY A 123 -1.63 3.08 6.43
CA GLY A 123 -1.44 2.35 7.70
C GLY A 123 -2.18 1.01 7.71
N TYR A 124 -3.45 1.01 7.30
CA TYR A 124 -4.35 -0.15 7.29
C TYR A 124 -5.28 -0.15 6.07
N HIS A 125 -4.88 0.50 4.99
CA HIS A 125 -5.63 0.49 3.73
C HIS A 125 -4.66 0.41 2.56
N SER A 126 -5.18 0.05 1.42
CA SER A 126 -4.43 -0.14 0.19
C SER A 126 -5.07 0.64 -0.95
N LEU A 127 -4.25 1.15 -1.84
CA LEU A 127 -4.64 1.87 -3.04
C LEU A 127 -4.02 1.20 -4.27
N ALA A 128 -4.77 1.17 -5.36
CA ALA A 128 -4.27 0.77 -6.67
C ALA A 128 -4.68 1.79 -7.72
N LEU A 129 -3.75 2.19 -8.56
CA LEU A 129 -3.99 3.01 -9.73
C LEU A 129 -4.00 2.12 -10.96
N LYS A 130 -5.08 2.18 -11.72
CA LYS A 130 -5.16 1.53 -13.03
C LYS A 130 -4.54 2.41 -14.11
N SER A 131 -4.14 1.80 -15.22
CA SER A 131 -3.57 2.50 -16.38
C SER A 131 -4.54 3.46 -17.06
N ASP A 132 -5.85 3.34 -16.80
CA ASP A 132 -6.89 4.29 -17.23
C ASP A 132 -7.01 5.54 -16.34
N GLY A 133 -6.16 5.66 -15.31
CA GLY A 133 -6.15 6.79 -14.38
C GLY A 133 -7.25 6.74 -13.31
N ILE A 134 -7.84 5.56 -13.04
CA ILE A 134 -8.85 5.36 -12.01
C ILE A 134 -8.21 4.71 -10.77
N ILE A 135 -8.56 5.21 -9.58
CA ILE A 135 -8.07 4.68 -8.30
C ILE A 135 -9.10 3.70 -7.72
N TRP A 136 -8.59 2.59 -7.19
CA TRP A 136 -9.33 1.65 -6.37
C TRP A 136 -8.69 1.58 -4.98
N ALA A 137 -9.53 1.39 -3.94
CA ALA A 137 -9.10 1.38 -2.55
C ALA A 137 -9.80 0.25 -1.78
N TRP A 138 -9.16 -0.24 -0.70
CA TRP A 138 -9.73 -1.26 0.19
C TRP A 138 -9.02 -1.24 1.54
N GLY A 139 -9.59 -1.93 2.54
CA GLY A 139 -9.09 -1.95 3.90
C GLY A 139 -9.90 -1.04 4.82
N ARG A 140 -9.21 -0.44 5.79
CA ARG A 140 -9.80 0.44 6.80
C ARG A 140 -10.36 1.73 6.18
N ASN A 141 -11.57 2.13 6.65
CA ASN A 141 -12.27 3.31 6.15
C ASN A 141 -12.93 4.20 7.23
N ASN A 142 -12.64 4.00 8.50
CA ASN A 142 -13.30 4.72 9.61
C ASN A 142 -13.27 6.25 9.49
N TYR A 143 -12.35 6.80 8.70
CA TYR A 143 -12.20 8.23 8.44
C TYR A 143 -12.49 8.64 7.00
N GLY A 144 -12.98 7.68 6.17
CA GLY A 144 -13.22 7.93 4.76
C GLY A 144 -11.97 7.81 3.87
N GLN A 145 -10.89 7.17 4.35
CA GLN A 145 -9.62 7.06 3.62
C GLN A 145 -9.69 6.25 2.33
N LEU A 146 -10.77 5.51 2.08
CA LEU A 146 -11.00 4.83 0.81
C LEU A 146 -11.59 5.75 -0.27
N GLY A 147 -12.17 6.90 0.11
CA GLY A 147 -12.69 7.87 -0.85
C GLY A 147 -13.91 7.41 -1.66
N ASP A 148 -14.65 6.41 -1.16
CA ASP A 148 -15.85 5.84 -1.78
C ASP A 148 -17.16 6.54 -1.36
N GLY A 149 -17.06 7.64 -0.59
CA GLY A 149 -18.20 8.37 -0.05
C GLY A 149 -18.75 7.80 1.25
N THR A 150 -18.13 6.74 1.79
CA THR A 150 -18.55 6.06 3.03
C THR A 150 -17.45 6.06 4.07
N THR A 151 -17.76 5.55 5.27
CA THR A 151 -16.78 5.26 6.34
C THR A 151 -16.74 3.77 6.69
N THR A 152 -17.24 2.90 5.80
CA THR A 152 -17.31 1.46 6.00
C THR A 152 -16.03 0.78 5.48
N ASN A 153 -15.39 -0.06 6.29
CA ASN A 153 -14.25 -0.88 5.89
C ASN A 153 -14.62 -1.80 4.72
N ARG A 154 -13.66 -2.07 3.84
CA ARG A 154 -13.87 -2.89 2.65
C ARG A 154 -12.86 -4.02 2.57
N THR A 155 -13.35 -5.25 2.53
CA THR A 155 -12.51 -6.45 2.30
C THR A 155 -12.22 -6.69 0.82
N SER A 156 -12.91 -5.96 -0.07
CA SER A 156 -12.73 -5.98 -1.53
C SER A 156 -12.60 -4.56 -2.06
N GLN A 157 -12.06 -4.43 -3.26
CA GLN A 157 -11.76 -3.14 -3.88
C GLN A 157 -13.03 -2.35 -4.20
N VAL A 158 -13.02 -1.06 -3.84
CA VAL A 158 -14.03 -0.07 -4.22
C VAL A 158 -13.38 1.06 -5.01
N GLN A 159 -14.11 1.65 -5.95
CA GLN A 159 -13.61 2.78 -6.71
C GLN A 159 -13.63 4.06 -5.89
N VAL A 160 -12.53 4.82 -5.92
CA VAL A 160 -12.49 6.20 -5.41
C VAL A 160 -13.36 7.07 -6.33
N ILE A 161 -14.33 7.77 -5.73
CA ILE A 161 -15.30 8.56 -6.51
C ILE A 161 -14.75 9.94 -6.89
N LYS A 162 -15.33 10.55 -7.93
CA LYS A 162 -15.06 11.93 -8.37
C LYS A 162 -13.63 12.23 -8.82
N LEU A 163 -12.77 11.22 -9.00
CA LEU A 163 -11.42 11.37 -9.51
C LEU A 163 -11.20 10.56 -10.78
N THR A 164 -10.59 11.22 -11.76
CA THR A 164 -10.15 10.62 -13.03
C THR A 164 -8.83 11.26 -13.47
N LYS A 165 -8.14 10.67 -14.45
CA LYS A 165 -6.86 11.15 -14.99
C LYS A 165 -5.79 11.28 -13.90
N ILE A 166 -5.67 10.26 -13.05
CA ILE A 166 -4.68 10.24 -11.97
C ILE A 166 -3.33 9.80 -12.52
N ALA A 167 -2.29 10.52 -12.15
CA ALA A 167 -0.91 10.23 -12.50
C ALA A 167 -0.13 9.53 -11.37
N SER A 168 -0.49 9.79 -10.08
CA SER A 168 0.22 9.21 -8.94
C SER A 168 -0.68 9.12 -7.71
N ILE A 169 -0.38 8.15 -6.83
CA ILE A 169 -1.08 7.91 -5.57
C ILE A 169 -0.11 7.71 -4.42
N ALA A 170 -0.50 8.09 -3.21
CA ALA A 170 0.23 7.81 -1.98
C ALA A 170 -0.74 7.56 -0.82
N GLY A 171 -0.34 6.69 0.12
CA GLY A 171 -1.06 6.44 1.36
C GLY A 171 -0.34 7.05 2.56
N GLY A 172 -1.06 7.83 3.36
CA GLY A 172 -0.65 8.17 4.71
C GLY A 172 -1.18 7.16 5.73
N LYS A 173 -0.97 7.39 7.03
CA LYS A 173 -1.46 6.47 8.07
C LYS A 173 -2.98 6.24 7.97
N THR A 174 -3.76 7.32 7.81
CA THR A 174 -5.23 7.31 7.83
C THR A 174 -5.83 8.29 6.80
N HIS A 175 -5.08 8.67 5.79
CA HIS A 175 -5.54 9.49 4.67
C HIS A 175 -4.89 9.00 3.38
N SER A 176 -5.39 9.45 2.25
CA SER A 176 -4.91 9.11 0.92
C SER A 176 -4.71 10.38 0.10
N VAL A 177 -3.77 10.35 -0.81
CA VAL A 177 -3.40 11.50 -1.66
C VAL A 177 -3.27 11.03 -3.11
N ALA A 178 -3.64 11.88 -4.05
CA ALA A 178 -3.46 11.63 -5.47
C ALA A 178 -3.05 12.90 -6.21
N ILE A 179 -2.27 12.74 -7.27
CA ILE A 179 -1.94 13.80 -8.23
C ILE A 179 -2.65 13.46 -9.53
N LYS A 180 -3.40 14.45 -10.07
CA LYS A 180 -3.97 14.36 -11.41
C LYS A 180 -2.93 14.73 -12.47
N SER A 181 -3.17 14.34 -13.72
CA SER A 181 -2.30 14.65 -14.87
C SER A 181 -2.19 16.15 -15.15
N ASP A 182 -3.12 16.97 -14.64
CA ASP A 182 -3.08 18.43 -14.70
C ASP A 182 -2.22 19.07 -13.58
N GLY A 183 -1.56 18.26 -12.75
CA GLY A 183 -0.72 18.68 -11.63
C GLY A 183 -1.50 18.98 -10.34
N THR A 184 -2.83 18.97 -10.34
CA THR A 184 -3.60 19.23 -9.13
C THR A 184 -3.51 18.09 -8.13
N VAL A 185 -3.40 18.40 -6.83
CA VAL A 185 -3.30 17.44 -5.73
C VAL A 185 -4.65 17.32 -5.03
N TRP A 186 -5.02 16.09 -4.74
CA TRP A 186 -6.27 15.72 -4.07
C TRP A 186 -5.99 14.82 -2.88
N ALA A 187 -6.73 15.02 -1.77
CA ALA A 187 -6.57 14.24 -0.55
C ALA A 187 -7.92 13.89 0.06
N TRP A 188 -7.98 12.79 0.83
CA TRP A 188 -9.20 12.36 1.52
C TRP A 188 -8.85 11.46 2.72
N GLY A 189 -9.80 11.29 3.64
CA GLY A 189 -9.63 10.55 4.88
C GLY A 189 -9.54 11.46 6.09
N TYR A 190 -8.67 11.10 7.04
CA TYR A 190 -8.47 11.80 8.31
C TYR A 190 -7.87 13.19 8.12
N ASN A 191 -8.37 14.20 8.86
CA ASN A 191 -7.98 15.60 8.66
C ASN A 191 -7.87 16.45 9.95
N VAL A 192 -7.88 15.84 11.12
CA VAL A 192 -7.88 16.61 12.38
C VAL A 192 -6.66 17.55 12.52
N PHE A 193 -5.55 17.25 11.85
CA PHE A 193 -4.34 18.07 11.80
C PHE A 193 -4.22 18.90 10.50
N GLY A 194 -5.26 18.96 9.67
CA GLY A 194 -5.23 19.69 8.40
C GLY A 194 -4.48 18.99 7.27
N GLN A 195 -4.19 17.66 7.37
CA GLN A 195 -3.39 16.92 6.41
C GLN A 195 -4.01 16.80 5.01
N LEU A 196 -5.29 17.13 4.84
CA LEU A 196 -5.92 17.21 3.53
C LEU A 196 -5.64 18.54 2.80
N GLY A 197 -5.04 19.53 3.47
CA GLY A 197 -4.63 20.80 2.86
C GLY A 197 -5.77 21.63 2.24
N ASN A 198 -7.02 21.38 2.60
CA ASN A 198 -8.21 22.01 2.02
C ASN A 198 -8.74 23.24 2.82
N LYS A 199 -7.92 23.75 3.76
CA LYS A 199 -8.24 24.84 4.71
C LYS A 199 -9.28 24.47 5.77
N THR A 200 -9.49 23.20 6.03
CA THR A 200 -10.33 22.69 7.12
C THR A 200 -9.59 21.65 7.95
N THR A 201 -10.15 21.25 9.08
CA THR A 201 -9.68 20.12 9.89
C THR A 201 -10.72 19.00 9.95
N THR A 202 -11.72 19.03 9.06
CA THR A 202 -12.80 18.04 8.99
C THR A 202 -12.38 16.88 8.09
N ASN A 203 -12.60 15.64 8.55
CA ASN A 203 -12.38 14.43 7.75
C ASN A 203 -13.24 14.46 6.48
N SER A 204 -12.76 13.84 5.40
CA SER A 204 -13.53 13.74 4.17
C SER A 204 -13.55 12.31 3.64
N ALA A 205 -14.74 11.76 3.46
CA ALA A 205 -14.94 10.46 2.83
C ALA A 205 -14.89 10.52 1.30
N THR A 206 -14.73 11.71 0.73
CA THR A 206 -14.56 11.92 -0.72
C THR A 206 -13.32 12.77 -0.97
N PRO A 207 -12.65 12.61 -2.14
CA PRO A 207 -11.51 13.45 -2.48
C PRO A 207 -11.83 14.95 -2.46
N VAL A 208 -10.97 15.74 -1.83
CA VAL A 208 -11.00 17.21 -1.81
C VAL A 208 -9.70 17.75 -2.39
N GLN A 209 -9.78 18.85 -3.13
CA GLN A 209 -8.59 19.45 -3.72
C GLN A 209 -7.76 20.18 -2.65
N VAL A 210 -6.45 19.94 -2.65
CA VAL A 210 -5.48 20.72 -1.87
C VAL A 210 -5.45 22.15 -2.40
N LYS A 211 -5.45 23.15 -1.52
CA LYS A 211 -5.52 24.57 -1.91
C LYS A 211 -4.19 25.26 -1.71
N ASN A 212 -3.87 26.20 -2.61
CA ASN A 212 -2.67 27.05 -2.58
C ASN A 212 -1.34 26.31 -2.84
N ILE A 213 -1.36 25.37 -3.75
CA ILE A 213 -0.16 24.78 -4.33
C ILE A 213 -0.20 24.92 -5.85
#